data_ea6008122a50e7159d433c6fa82ceba9
#
_entry.id   ea6008122a50e7159d433c6fa82ceba9
#
_cell.length_a   1.000
_cell.length_b   1.000
_cell.length_c   1.000
_cell.angle_alpha   90.00
_cell.angle_beta   90.00
_cell.angle_gamma   90.00
#
_symmetry.space_group_name_H-M   'P 1'
#
loop_
_entity.id
_entity.type
_entity.pdbx_description
1 polymer ?
#
loop_
_entity_poly.entity_id
_entity_poly.type
_entity_poly.pdbx_seq_one_letter_code
_entity_poly.pdbx_strand_id
1 'polypeptide(L)'
;MKKLFIVIAMALFSGATFAQQNVFAHKVRVGETLYSISQMYGVTVNDIKKENAGLTDNIMAGQSINVPQSPTGELHYTIQAGETLYSISKKFGVTSKVITDANPGLSATNFKSGTLIVIPRGVYSTADQRKQDIAAPKERTGCKLTHLVAKKETVYSISKLYNVTQADLIKANPVLKDSKLKKGMTLCIPYPQDERYYTPSDNEVFSEIARQKGVKYDRIKVAVILPFGLDRRTSEANKMTDLYKGFLLAVDSIKDSGANIDIYAYEEKGSDAASIQGILDNPEMKEMNLIVGPVRPEHIDAVAQFAHVNNIVNVIPTSTKVNAVNSHKTSFQVNSPQNYTNSFVYEKFLELNSGANVVFVNMSDKSDYADYLWGFKKYLESKNVSFVSMQFAAIENIAKHLKKGTRNIIIPSASSAAAFEQLVNEFNTLNLLDNFQLSLFGYPDWQTFSDNNEKMLDKYKCSYYTTFFSDEAKQRVANFNYRFRHNFKKAQIASCPKFGELGYDIGAFFVGGINNFGGGFMQNVDKVKYTSLQNPFNFVRKNNWSGFENTVVMFINYKGNDMIEIQRYE
;
A
#
# COMPACT_ATOMS: atom_id res chain seq x y z
N MET A 1 26.14 -65.79 42.75
CA MET A 1 24.86 -65.27 42.26
C MET A 1 24.98 -63.75 42.19
N LYS A 2 25.40 -63.21 41.06
CA LYS A 2 25.43 -61.75 40.83
C LYS A 2 24.34 -61.42 39.85
N LYS A 3 23.35 -60.66 40.31
CA LYS A 3 22.25 -60.16 39.47
C LYS A 3 22.76 -58.98 38.63
N LEU A 4 22.70 -59.14 37.31
CA LEU A 4 23.03 -58.11 36.32
C LEU A 4 21.78 -57.23 36.17
N PHE A 5 21.83 -55.97 36.61
CA PHE A 5 20.81 -54.96 36.31
C PHE A 5 21.11 -54.36 34.96
N ILE A 6 20.27 -54.67 33.97
CA ILE A 6 20.24 -53.95 32.69
C ILE A 6 19.42 -52.69 32.88
N VAL A 7 20.07 -51.50 32.88
CA VAL A 7 19.39 -50.22 32.85
C VAL A 7 19.14 -49.92 31.36
N ILE A 8 17.89 -50.04 30.93
CA ILE A 8 17.44 -49.55 29.64
C ILE A 8 17.27 -48.05 29.80
N ALA A 9 18.22 -47.28 29.27
CA ALA A 9 18.05 -45.85 29.10
C ALA A 9 17.04 -45.61 27.95
N MET A 10 15.77 -45.37 28.27
CA MET A 10 14.84 -44.78 27.36
C MET A 10 15.31 -43.35 27.06
N ALA A 11 15.91 -43.16 25.91
CA ALA A 11 16.08 -41.83 25.34
C ALA A 11 14.70 -41.26 25.06
N LEU A 12 14.20 -40.43 25.96
CA LEU A 12 13.10 -39.56 25.74
C LEU A 12 13.54 -38.55 24.63
N PHE A 13 13.20 -38.86 23.40
CA PHE A 13 13.10 -37.83 22.37
C PHE A 13 12.01 -36.87 22.85
N SER A 14 12.39 -35.86 23.61
CA SER A 14 11.60 -34.68 23.78
C SER A 14 11.54 -34.01 22.42
N GLY A 15 10.54 -34.38 21.62
CA GLY A 15 10.07 -33.56 20.53
C GLY A 15 9.79 -32.18 21.12
N ALA A 16 10.64 -31.21 20.87
CA ALA A 16 10.33 -29.84 21.15
C ALA A 16 9.06 -29.51 20.33
N THR A 17 7.90 -29.68 20.97
CA THR A 17 6.69 -29.02 20.51
C THR A 17 7.01 -27.55 20.55
N PHE A 18 7.35 -26.98 19.39
CA PHE A 18 7.42 -25.55 19.26
C PHE A 18 6.07 -25.00 19.72
N ALA A 19 6.06 -24.37 20.88
CA ALA A 19 4.89 -23.67 21.36
C ALA A 19 4.53 -22.66 20.28
N GLN A 20 3.55 -23.00 19.47
CA GLN A 20 3.00 -22.11 18.48
C GLN A 20 2.50 -20.91 19.28
N GLN A 21 3.05 -19.73 19.05
CA GLN A 21 2.57 -18.53 19.72
C GLN A 21 1.08 -18.40 19.39
N ASN A 22 0.22 -18.63 20.38
CA ASN A 22 -1.23 -18.57 20.19
C ASN A 22 -1.70 -17.13 19.92
N VAL A 23 -0.86 -16.15 20.23
CA VAL A 23 -1.10 -14.73 20.03
C VAL A 23 0.14 -14.05 19.47
N PHE A 24 -0.06 -12.92 18.77
CA PHE A 24 1.00 -12.03 18.32
C PHE A 24 0.60 -10.58 18.59
N ALA A 25 1.58 -9.68 18.70
CA ALA A 25 1.33 -8.27 18.93
C ALA A 25 1.07 -7.53 17.62
N HIS A 26 -0.01 -6.73 17.59
CA HIS A 26 -0.31 -5.78 16.53
C HIS A 26 -0.17 -4.35 17.06
N LYS A 27 0.57 -3.50 16.37
CA LYS A 27 0.67 -2.08 16.68
C LYS A 27 -0.38 -1.32 15.86
N VAL A 28 -1.38 -0.78 16.55
CA VAL A 28 -2.50 -0.04 15.94
C VAL A 28 -1.98 1.15 15.13
N ARG A 29 -2.48 1.31 13.93
CA ARG A 29 -2.16 2.40 13.02
C ARG A 29 -3.25 3.47 13.00
N VAL A 30 -2.91 4.61 12.44
CA VAL A 30 -3.87 5.69 12.20
C VAL A 30 -5.06 5.17 11.37
N GLY A 31 -6.28 5.39 11.88
CA GLY A 31 -7.52 4.97 11.21
C GLY A 31 -7.93 3.51 11.40
N GLU A 32 -7.15 2.67 12.10
CA GLU A 32 -7.56 1.31 12.40
C GLU A 32 -8.58 1.25 13.54
N THR A 33 -9.48 0.27 13.43
CA THR A 33 -10.48 -0.07 14.44
C THR A 33 -10.33 -1.54 14.82
N LEU A 34 -10.88 -1.96 15.97
CA LEU A 34 -10.88 -3.39 16.33
C LEU A 34 -11.57 -4.24 15.26
N TYR A 35 -12.59 -3.70 14.58
CA TYR A 35 -13.25 -4.37 13.48
C TYR A 35 -12.31 -4.54 12.26
N SER A 36 -11.62 -3.49 11.82
CA SER A 36 -10.68 -3.60 10.69
C SER A 36 -9.53 -4.55 11.00
N ILE A 37 -9.03 -4.55 12.24
CA ILE A 37 -7.98 -5.47 12.71
C ILE A 37 -8.50 -6.92 12.75
N SER A 38 -9.72 -7.15 13.22
CA SER A 38 -10.34 -8.48 13.23
C SER A 38 -10.48 -9.05 11.83
N GLN A 39 -10.92 -8.24 10.87
CA GLN A 39 -11.00 -8.63 9.46
C GLN A 39 -9.62 -8.93 8.84
N MET A 40 -8.63 -8.10 9.16
CA MET A 40 -7.25 -8.26 8.67
C MET A 40 -6.64 -9.61 9.06
N TYR A 41 -6.96 -10.11 10.24
CA TYR A 41 -6.38 -11.34 10.81
C TYR A 41 -7.33 -12.54 10.81
N GLY A 42 -8.55 -12.39 10.29
CA GLY A 42 -9.55 -13.47 10.24
C GLY A 42 -9.97 -14.00 11.62
N VAL A 43 -10.08 -13.08 12.58
CA VAL A 43 -10.54 -13.36 13.96
C VAL A 43 -11.73 -12.46 14.31
N THR A 44 -12.43 -12.72 15.40
CA THR A 44 -13.52 -11.83 15.84
C THR A 44 -12.99 -10.74 16.77
N VAL A 45 -13.70 -9.60 16.82
CA VAL A 45 -13.40 -8.51 17.78
C VAL A 45 -13.44 -9.05 19.21
N ASN A 46 -14.35 -9.99 19.49
CA ASN A 46 -14.48 -10.59 20.81
C ASN A 46 -13.25 -11.46 21.18
N ASP A 47 -12.67 -12.16 20.21
CA ASP A 47 -11.44 -12.94 20.44
C ASP A 47 -10.25 -12.01 20.74
N ILE A 48 -10.14 -10.88 20.02
CA ILE A 48 -9.12 -9.86 20.35
C ILE A 48 -9.33 -9.33 21.77
N LYS A 49 -10.56 -8.99 22.16
CA LYS A 49 -10.86 -8.49 23.52
C LYS A 49 -10.54 -9.51 24.61
N LYS A 50 -10.74 -10.81 24.37
CA LYS A 50 -10.37 -11.86 25.33
C LYS A 50 -8.87 -11.89 25.64
N GLU A 51 -8.03 -11.63 24.62
CA GLU A 51 -6.57 -11.61 24.78
C GLU A 51 -6.04 -10.27 25.34
N ASN A 52 -6.92 -9.30 25.60
CA ASN A 52 -6.55 -7.95 26.03
C ASN A 52 -7.52 -7.47 27.13
N ALA A 53 -7.25 -7.83 28.37
CA ALA A 53 -8.10 -7.44 29.50
C ALA A 53 -8.25 -5.91 29.60
N GLY A 54 -9.49 -5.43 29.65
CA GLY A 54 -9.80 -4.00 29.74
C GLY A 54 -9.77 -3.25 28.41
N LEU A 55 -9.57 -3.93 27.27
CA LEU A 55 -9.60 -3.29 25.95
C LEU A 55 -11.02 -2.84 25.60
N THR A 56 -11.17 -1.56 25.31
CA THR A 56 -12.41 -0.94 24.84
C THR A 56 -12.41 -0.84 23.30
N ASP A 57 -13.55 -0.45 22.72
CA ASP A 57 -13.63 -0.22 21.25
C ASP A 57 -12.81 0.99 20.80
N ASN A 58 -12.47 1.90 21.70
CA ASN A 58 -11.65 3.06 21.43
C ASN A 58 -10.16 2.70 21.54
N ILE A 59 -9.56 2.29 20.43
CA ILE A 59 -8.12 2.06 20.32
C ILE A 59 -7.43 3.28 19.70
N MET A 60 -6.15 3.48 20.04
CA MET A 60 -5.37 4.62 19.57
C MET A 60 -4.19 4.17 18.72
N ALA A 61 -3.84 4.97 17.70
CA ALA A 61 -2.62 4.75 16.93
C ALA A 61 -1.38 4.67 17.85
N GLY A 62 -0.53 3.67 17.58
CA GLY A 62 0.64 3.37 18.41
C GLY A 62 0.39 2.39 19.56
N GLN A 63 -0.87 2.12 19.94
CA GLN A 63 -1.22 1.12 20.93
C GLN A 63 -0.84 -0.27 20.45
N SER A 64 -0.30 -1.11 21.34
CA SER A 64 -0.04 -2.53 21.04
C SER A 64 -1.18 -3.38 21.59
N ILE A 65 -1.74 -4.24 20.75
CA ILE A 65 -2.80 -5.19 21.13
C ILE A 65 -2.38 -6.61 20.76
N ASN A 66 -2.77 -7.58 21.58
CA ASN A 66 -2.56 -9.00 21.33
C ASN A 66 -3.68 -9.52 20.41
N VAL A 67 -3.29 -10.18 19.34
CA VAL A 67 -4.23 -10.78 18.38
C VAL A 67 -4.03 -12.29 18.41
N PRO A 68 -5.09 -13.10 18.63
CA PRO A 68 -4.96 -14.55 18.56
C PRO A 68 -4.74 -15.03 17.14
N GLN A 69 -4.09 -16.19 16.99
CA GLN A 69 -3.95 -16.84 15.68
C GLN A 69 -5.33 -17.29 15.18
N SER A 70 -5.62 -17.02 13.90
CA SER A 70 -6.80 -17.59 13.27
C SER A 70 -6.70 -19.12 13.23
N PRO A 71 -7.73 -19.88 13.58
CA PRO A 71 -7.69 -21.34 13.54
C PRO A 71 -7.61 -21.89 12.11
N THR A 72 -8.19 -21.20 11.14
CA THR A 72 -8.29 -21.64 9.74
C THR A 72 -7.49 -20.77 8.78
N GLY A 73 -7.07 -19.58 9.22
CA GLY A 73 -6.30 -18.64 8.42
C GLY A 73 -4.81 -18.98 8.37
N GLU A 74 -4.05 -18.07 7.80
CA GLU A 74 -2.60 -18.17 7.72
C GLU A 74 -1.93 -18.03 9.10
N LEU A 75 -0.72 -18.55 9.24
CA LEU A 75 0.03 -18.41 10.48
C LEU A 75 0.78 -17.07 10.48
N HIS A 76 0.52 -16.23 11.45
CA HIS A 76 1.26 -14.99 11.68
C HIS A 76 2.45 -15.27 12.58
N TYR A 77 3.65 -14.92 12.09
CA TYR A 77 4.90 -15.19 12.78
C TYR A 77 5.75 -13.93 12.93
N THR A 78 6.17 -13.64 14.15
CA THR A 78 7.10 -12.53 14.42
C THR A 78 8.54 -13.03 14.33
N ILE A 79 9.33 -12.47 13.43
CA ILE A 79 10.76 -12.82 13.24
C ILE A 79 11.52 -12.60 14.54
N GLN A 80 12.27 -13.61 14.98
CA GLN A 80 13.08 -13.55 16.19
C GLN A 80 14.50 -13.05 15.90
N ALA A 81 15.20 -12.60 16.94
CA ALA A 81 16.59 -12.16 16.80
C ALA A 81 17.50 -13.30 16.26
N GLY A 82 18.28 -13.00 15.24
CA GLY A 82 19.21 -13.96 14.62
C GLY A 82 18.58 -14.94 13.63
N GLU A 83 17.26 -14.90 13.42
CA GLU A 83 16.64 -15.70 12.36
C GLU A 83 16.94 -15.12 10.98
N THR A 84 17.17 -16.00 10.02
CA THR A 84 17.32 -15.70 8.59
C THR A 84 16.13 -16.29 7.82
N LEU A 85 15.91 -15.82 6.60
CA LEU A 85 14.84 -16.36 5.74
C LEU A 85 15.01 -17.88 5.55
N TYR A 86 16.27 -18.35 5.45
CA TYR A 86 16.58 -19.78 5.38
C TYR A 86 16.21 -20.54 6.67
N SER A 87 16.55 -19.99 7.84
CA SER A 87 16.20 -20.65 9.11
C SER A 87 14.69 -20.76 9.32
N ILE A 88 13.94 -19.71 8.94
CA ILE A 88 12.48 -19.70 8.99
C ILE A 88 11.90 -20.68 7.98
N SER A 89 12.41 -20.72 6.74
CA SER A 89 11.97 -21.67 5.71
C SER A 89 12.12 -23.12 6.16
N LYS A 90 13.25 -23.44 6.79
CA LYS A 90 13.47 -24.77 7.40
C LYS A 90 12.50 -25.06 8.55
N LYS A 91 12.32 -24.08 9.45
CA LYS A 91 11.45 -24.21 10.64
C LYS A 91 10.02 -24.58 10.25
N PHE A 92 9.49 -23.95 9.20
CA PHE A 92 8.11 -24.17 8.75
C PHE A 92 7.97 -25.17 7.59
N GLY A 93 9.06 -25.74 7.10
CA GLY A 93 9.05 -26.74 6.03
C GLY A 93 8.61 -26.19 4.66
N VAL A 94 8.83 -24.92 4.41
CA VAL A 94 8.48 -24.21 3.15
C VAL A 94 9.77 -23.68 2.50
N THR A 95 9.67 -23.19 1.25
CA THR A 95 10.80 -22.46 0.63
C THR A 95 10.76 -20.98 0.98
N SER A 96 11.91 -20.29 0.85
CA SER A 96 11.99 -18.83 0.96
C SER A 96 11.04 -18.13 -0.02
N LYS A 97 10.88 -18.70 -1.22
CA LYS A 97 9.93 -18.20 -2.23
C LYS A 97 8.47 -18.23 -1.72
N VAL A 98 8.03 -19.29 -1.08
CA VAL A 98 6.68 -19.40 -0.49
C VAL A 98 6.47 -18.29 0.55
N ILE A 99 7.46 -18.07 1.42
CA ILE A 99 7.38 -17.00 2.44
C ILE A 99 7.30 -15.61 1.76
N THR A 100 8.18 -15.33 0.80
CA THR A 100 8.22 -14.01 0.14
C THR A 100 7.05 -13.74 -0.80
N ASP A 101 6.46 -14.79 -1.38
CA ASP A 101 5.25 -14.65 -2.19
C ASP A 101 4.00 -14.39 -1.33
N ALA A 102 3.96 -14.94 -0.12
CA ALA A 102 2.94 -14.61 0.87
C ALA A 102 3.13 -13.22 1.50
N ASN A 103 4.36 -12.71 1.50
CA ASN A 103 4.75 -11.42 2.07
C ASN A 103 5.42 -10.51 1.02
N PRO A 104 4.71 -10.03 0.01
CA PRO A 104 5.32 -9.26 -1.08
C PRO A 104 5.88 -7.89 -0.65
N GLY A 105 5.48 -7.39 0.52
CA GLY A 105 6.07 -6.20 1.14
C GLY A 105 7.37 -6.46 1.88
N LEU A 106 7.79 -7.73 2.00
CA LEU A 106 9.02 -8.08 2.68
C LEU A 106 10.23 -7.79 1.79
N SER A 107 11.27 -7.22 2.38
CA SER A 107 12.52 -6.81 1.72
C SER A 107 13.69 -6.97 2.68
N ALA A 108 14.90 -6.85 2.18
CA ALA A 108 16.11 -6.89 3.00
C ALA A 108 16.11 -5.81 4.11
N THR A 109 15.46 -4.67 3.90
CA THR A 109 15.46 -3.55 4.86
C THR A 109 14.51 -3.77 6.02
N ASN A 110 13.41 -4.51 5.82
CA ASN A 110 12.39 -4.75 6.85
C ASN A 110 12.37 -6.20 7.35
N PHE A 111 13.18 -7.11 6.79
CA PHE A 111 13.40 -8.46 7.32
C PHE A 111 14.31 -8.38 8.56
N LYS A 112 13.71 -8.19 9.71
CA LYS A 112 14.42 -8.02 10.99
C LYS A 112 13.58 -8.49 12.16
N SER A 113 14.22 -8.71 13.30
CA SER A 113 13.53 -9.07 14.55
C SER A 113 12.39 -8.10 14.85
N GLY A 114 11.24 -8.66 15.26
CA GLY A 114 10.00 -7.93 15.54
C GLY A 114 9.10 -7.72 14.32
N THR A 115 9.57 -8.03 13.11
CA THR A 115 8.72 -7.94 11.91
C THR A 115 7.73 -9.10 11.88
N LEU A 116 6.44 -8.79 11.71
CA LEU A 116 5.38 -9.77 11.54
C LEU A 116 5.29 -10.20 10.08
N ILE A 117 5.27 -11.52 9.85
CA ILE A 117 5.14 -12.15 8.53
C ILE A 117 4.05 -13.20 8.55
N VAL A 118 3.55 -13.54 7.37
CA VAL A 118 2.60 -14.62 7.14
C VAL A 118 3.33 -15.85 6.62
N ILE A 119 3.03 -17.00 7.21
CA ILE A 119 3.45 -18.33 6.74
C ILE A 119 2.19 -19.08 6.29
N PRO A 120 2.03 -19.41 5.00
CA PRO A 120 0.88 -20.15 4.52
C PRO A 120 0.73 -21.52 5.19
N ARG A 121 -0.44 -21.82 5.75
CA ARG A 121 -0.73 -23.13 6.36
C ARG A 121 -0.98 -24.18 5.27
N GLY A 122 -0.54 -25.41 5.55
CA GLY A 122 -0.77 -26.54 4.66
C GLY A 122 0.06 -26.52 3.36
N VAL A 123 0.89 -25.53 3.15
CA VAL A 123 1.83 -25.45 2.01
C VAL A 123 3.18 -25.96 2.47
N TYR A 124 3.47 -27.24 2.17
CA TYR A 124 4.76 -27.83 2.52
C TYR A 124 5.58 -28.07 1.26
N SER A 125 6.83 -27.67 1.28
CA SER A 125 7.79 -27.93 0.19
C SER A 125 8.40 -29.31 0.32
N THR A 126 8.62 -29.99 -0.80
CA THR A 126 9.37 -31.26 -0.84
C THR A 126 10.82 -31.05 -0.40
N ALA A 127 11.49 -32.13 0.00
CA ALA A 127 12.92 -32.07 0.37
C ALA A 127 13.78 -31.50 -0.78
N ASP A 128 13.45 -31.87 -2.03
CA ASP A 128 14.21 -31.42 -3.21
C ASP A 128 13.94 -29.93 -3.52
N GLN A 129 12.70 -29.47 -3.37
CA GLN A 129 12.38 -28.05 -3.49
C GLN A 129 13.13 -27.20 -2.45
N ARG A 130 13.27 -27.68 -1.20
CA ARG A 130 14.02 -26.99 -0.17
C ARG A 130 15.54 -27.00 -0.41
N LYS A 131 16.09 -28.06 -1.04
CA LYS A 131 17.50 -28.09 -1.46
C LYS A 131 17.80 -27.11 -2.59
N GLN A 132 16.83 -26.87 -3.47
CA GLN A 132 16.93 -25.93 -4.60
C GLN A 132 16.49 -24.51 -4.22
N ASP A 133 16.11 -24.28 -2.95
CA ASP A 133 15.72 -22.96 -2.49
C ASP A 133 16.86 -21.94 -2.68
N ILE A 134 16.49 -20.77 -3.12
CA ILE A 134 17.40 -19.64 -3.34
C ILE A 134 18.16 -19.25 -2.06
N ALA A 135 17.58 -19.44 -0.88
CA ALA A 135 18.17 -19.20 0.42
C ALA A 135 18.99 -20.39 0.94
N ALA A 136 18.90 -21.58 0.31
CA ALA A 136 19.63 -22.76 0.76
C ALA A 136 21.15 -22.59 0.59
N PRO A 137 21.97 -23.32 1.40
CA PRO A 137 23.41 -23.30 1.23
C PRO A 137 23.81 -23.66 -0.19
N LYS A 138 24.69 -22.86 -0.77
CA LYS A 138 25.22 -23.01 -2.14
C LYS A 138 26.67 -23.44 -2.12
N GLU A 139 27.05 -24.29 -3.08
CA GLU A 139 28.43 -24.62 -3.32
C GLU A 139 29.13 -23.48 -4.07
N ARG A 140 30.27 -23.03 -3.55
CA ARG A 140 31.16 -22.10 -4.26
C ARG A 140 31.86 -22.85 -5.37
N THR A 141 31.67 -22.40 -6.59
CA THR A 141 32.30 -22.95 -7.79
C THR A 141 33.44 -22.06 -8.26
N GLY A 142 34.41 -22.66 -9.02
CA GLY A 142 35.54 -21.92 -9.58
C GLY A 142 36.75 -21.84 -8.65
N CYS A 143 37.59 -20.85 -8.89
CA CYS A 143 38.84 -20.67 -8.17
C CYS A 143 38.65 -19.72 -6.98
N LYS A 144 39.09 -20.13 -5.78
CA LYS A 144 39.24 -19.21 -4.65
C LYS A 144 40.35 -18.20 -4.94
N LEU A 145 41.43 -18.68 -5.52
CA LEU A 145 42.59 -17.90 -5.98
C LEU A 145 43.37 -18.68 -7.05
N THR A 146 44.33 -18.04 -7.65
CA THR A 146 45.29 -18.69 -8.56
C THR A 146 46.65 -18.84 -7.90
N HIS A 147 47.35 -19.95 -8.18
CA HIS A 147 48.68 -20.24 -7.69
C HIS A 147 49.67 -20.43 -8.86
N LEU A 148 50.77 -19.71 -8.85
CA LEU A 148 51.84 -19.89 -9.81
C LEU A 148 52.87 -20.92 -9.28
N VAL A 149 52.97 -22.07 -9.94
CA VAL A 149 53.79 -23.22 -9.50
C VAL A 149 55.25 -22.85 -9.45
N ALA A 150 55.87 -23.01 -8.28
CA ALA A 150 57.31 -22.80 -8.05
C ALA A 150 58.13 -24.06 -8.32
N LYS A 151 59.47 -23.92 -8.30
CA LYS A 151 60.37 -25.05 -8.47
C LYS A 151 60.26 -26.04 -7.30
N LYS A 152 60.12 -27.35 -7.58
CA LYS A 152 59.97 -28.46 -6.62
C LYS A 152 58.59 -28.58 -5.96
N GLU A 153 57.61 -27.77 -6.32
CA GLU A 153 56.27 -28.01 -5.84
C GLU A 153 55.64 -29.24 -6.49
N THR A 154 54.74 -29.85 -5.75
CA THR A 154 53.97 -31.03 -6.17
C THR A 154 52.47 -30.76 -5.96
N VAL A 155 51.61 -31.52 -6.62
CA VAL A 155 50.17 -31.48 -6.37
C VAL A 155 49.87 -31.67 -4.89
N TYR A 156 50.59 -32.56 -4.22
CA TYR A 156 50.48 -32.80 -2.79
C TYR A 156 50.84 -31.57 -1.95
N SER A 157 52.01 -30.95 -2.20
CA SER A 157 52.45 -29.78 -1.43
C SER A 157 51.52 -28.60 -1.61
N ILE A 158 51.04 -28.35 -2.83
CA ILE A 158 50.09 -27.27 -3.12
C ILE A 158 48.70 -27.56 -2.48
N SER A 159 48.21 -28.81 -2.56
CA SER A 159 46.96 -29.18 -1.91
C SER A 159 46.99 -28.98 -0.39
N LYS A 160 48.12 -29.30 0.24
CA LYS A 160 48.36 -29.06 1.69
C LYS A 160 48.44 -27.57 2.01
N LEU A 161 49.16 -26.79 1.19
CA LEU A 161 49.31 -25.34 1.39
C LEU A 161 47.95 -24.61 1.45
N TYR A 162 47.00 -25.03 0.62
CA TYR A 162 45.69 -24.39 0.51
C TYR A 162 44.53 -25.14 1.17
N ASN A 163 44.86 -26.20 1.95
CA ASN A 163 43.85 -27.03 2.63
C ASN A 163 42.76 -27.59 1.70
N VAL A 164 43.15 -28.01 0.50
CA VAL A 164 42.30 -28.67 -0.48
C VAL A 164 42.73 -30.11 -0.71
N THR A 165 41.82 -30.97 -1.19
CA THR A 165 42.21 -32.32 -1.56
C THR A 165 42.97 -32.31 -2.90
N GLN A 166 43.88 -33.30 -3.11
CA GLN A 166 44.53 -33.46 -4.42
C GLN A 166 43.49 -33.70 -5.53
N ALA A 167 42.43 -34.45 -5.22
CA ALA A 167 41.36 -34.72 -6.16
C ALA A 167 40.61 -33.43 -6.57
N ASP A 168 40.30 -32.55 -5.62
CA ASP A 168 39.66 -31.25 -5.90
C ASP A 168 40.59 -30.34 -6.71
N LEU A 169 41.88 -30.31 -6.37
CA LEU A 169 42.86 -29.52 -7.11
C LEU A 169 42.99 -30.00 -8.57
N ILE A 170 43.03 -31.33 -8.80
CA ILE A 170 43.05 -31.90 -10.15
C ILE A 170 41.76 -31.65 -10.89
N LYS A 171 40.61 -31.77 -10.21
CA LYS A 171 39.29 -31.46 -10.79
C LYS A 171 39.19 -30.01 -11.24
N ALA A 172 39.71 -29.08 -10.45
CA ALA A 172 39.72 -27.65 -10.77
C ALA A 172 40.73 -27.31 -11.89
N ASN A 173 41.70 -28.19 -12.16
CA ASN A 173 42.76 -28.03 -13.17
C ASN A 173 42.84 -29.25 -14.08
N PRO A 174 41.95 -29.41 -15.07
CA PRO A 174 41.91 -30.59 -15.92
C PRO A 174 43.26 -30.94 -16.60
N VAL A 175 44.09 -29.93 -16.86
CA VAL A 175 45.46 -30.10 -17.41
C VAL A 175 46.32 -31.03 -16.57
N LEU A 176 46.06 -31.18 -15.27
CA LEU A 176 46.80 -32.05 -14.35
C LEU A 176 46.44 -33.55 -14.50
N LYS A 177 45.35 -33.86 -15.22
CA LYS A 177 45.02 -35.27 -15.51
C LYS A 177 45.96 -35.89 -16.53
N ASP A 178 46.35 -35.09 -17.54
CA ASP A 178 47.06 -35.55 -18.71
C ASP A 178 48.53 -35.09 -18.74
N SER A 179 48.91 -34.17 -17.84
CA SER A 179 50.26 -33.59 -17.81
C SER A 179 50.83 -33.52 -16.39
N LYS A 180 52.14 -33.75 -16.29
CA LYS A 180 52.88 -33.55 -15.01
C LYS A 180 52.93 -32.06 -14.67
N LEU A 181 52.81 -31.74 -13.39
CA LEU A 181 52.98 -30.39 -12.86
C LEU A 181 54.35 -29.82 -13.24
N LYS A 182 54.39 -28.59 -13.77
CA LYS A 182 55.64 -27.92 -14.18
C LYS A 182 55.71 -26.53 -13.54
N LYS A 183 56.94 -26.09 -13.23
CA LYS A 183 57.21 -24.71 -12.79
C LYS A 183 56.66 -23.72 -13.80
N GLY A 184 56.02 -22.66 -13.33
CA GLY A 184 55.41 -21.61 -14.14
C GLY A 184 53.97 -21.87 -14.60
N MET A 185 53.40 -23.05 -14.29
CA MET A 185 51.97 -23.28 -14.51
C MET A 185 51.14 -22.45 -13.51
N THR A 186 50.06 -21.84 -13.98
CA THR A 186 49.07 -21.19 -13.11
C THR A 186 47.94 -22.16 -12.84
N LEU A 187 47.74 -22.49 -11.57
CA LEU A 187 46.67 -23.39 -11.13
C LEU A 187 45.53 -22.62 -10.50
N CYS A 188 44.33 -23.06 -10.78
CA CYS A 188 43.13 -22.70 -10.05
C CYS A 188 43.10 -23.44 -8.71
N ILE A 189 43.06 -22.73 -7.60
CA ILE A 189 42.89 -23.30 -6.27
C ILE A 189 41.40 -23.26 -5.93
N PRO A 190 40.73 -24.40 -5.81
CA PRO A 190 39.30 -24.44 -5.45
C PRO A 190 39.10 -24.03 -3.98
N TYR A 191 37.85 -23.80 -3.59
CA TYR A 191 37.52 -23.55 -2.20
C TYR A 191 37.80 -24.82 -1.34
N PRO A 192 38.44 -24.68 -0.14
CA PRO A 192 38.56 -25.75 0.83
C PRO A 192 37.21 -26.32 1.26
N GLN A 193 37.15 -27.53 1.80
CA GLN A 193 35.90 -28.19 2.17
C GLN A 193 35.08 -27.42 3.20
N ASP A 194 35.74 -26.78 4.16
CA ASP A 194 35.15 -25.92 5.20
C ASP A 194 34.59 -24.58 4.67
N GLU A 195 35.08 -24.12 3.53
CA GLU A 195 34.62 -22.90 2.86
C GLU A 195 33.80 -23.20 1.60
N ARG A 196 33.62 -24.45 1.23
CA ARG A 196 32.96 -24.88 -0.03
C ARG A 196 31.50 -24.49 -0.08
N TYR A 197 30.83 -24.51 1.05
CA TYR A 197 29.40 -24.14 1.14
C TYR A 197 29.25 -22.86 1.92
N TYR A 198 28.33 -22.02 1.45
CA TYR A 198 27.91 -20.81 2.15
C TYR A 198 26.40 -20.67 2.09
N THR A 199 25.81 -20.12 3.13
CA THR A 199 24.40 -19.75 3.13
C THR A 199 24.30 -18.30 2.62
N PRO A 200 23.53 -18.03 1.55
CA PRO A 200 23.32 -16.67 1.09
C PRO A 200 22.75 -15.81 2.22
N SER A 201 23.21 -14.57 2.31
CA SER A 201 22.61 -13.58 3.20
C SER A 201 21.19 -13.22 2.75
N ASP A 202 20.36 -12.73 3.65
CA ASP A 202 19.01 -12.29 3.29
C ASP A 202 19.05 -11.18 2.22
N ASN A 203 20.06 -10.30 2.25
CA ASN A 203 20.26 -9.29 1.20
C ASN A 203 20.47 -9.91 -0.19
N GLU A 204 21.28 -10.95 -0.30
CA GLU A 204 21.51 -11.67 -1.56
C GLU A 204 20.24 -12.37 -2.03
N VAL A 205 19.51 -13.00 -1.09
CA VAL A 205 18.25 -13.69 -1.40
C VAL A 205 17.20 -12.71 -1.91
N PHE A 206 16.97 -11.59 -1.22
CA PHE A 206 16.00 -10.58 -1.65
C PHE A 206 16.40 -9.90 -2.97
N SER A 207 17.69 -9.66 -3.20
CA SER A 207 18.20 -9.10 -4.46
C SER A 207 17.92 -10.03 -5.64
N GLU A 208 18.13 -11.33 -5.46
CA GLU A 208 17.87 -12.34 -6.49
C GLU A 208 16.36 -12.50 -6.75
N ILE A 209 15.52 -12.47 -5.70
CA ILE A 209 14.06 -12.47 -5.86
C ILE A 209 13.60 -11.25 -6.65
N ALA A 210 14.14 -10.08 -6.33
CA ALA A 210 13.81 -8.84 -7.04
C ALA A 210 14.21 -8.92 -8.52
N ARG A 211 15.40 -9.50 -8.81
CA ARG A 211 15.88 -9.72 -10.19
C ARG A 211 14.96 -10.66 -10.98
N GLN A 212 14.51 -11.75 -10.37
CA GLN A 212 13.61 -12.71 -11.01
C GLN A 212 12.22 -12.12 -11.28
N LYS A 213 11.71 -11.25 -10.39
CA LYS A 213 10.43 -10.58 -10.56
C LYS A 213 10.48 -9.39 -11.53
N GLY A 214 11.63 -8.75 -11.67
CA GLY A 214 11.82 -7.52 -12.47
C GLY A 214 11.83 -7.72 -14.00
N VAL A 215 11.33 -8.84 -14.51
CA VAL A 215 11.27 -9.09 -15.95
C VAL A 215 10.23 -8.16 -16.59
N LYS A 216 10.66 -7.38 -17.59
CA LYS A 216 9.76 -6.52 -18.38
C LYS A 216 8.83 -7.36 -19.24
N TYR A 217 7.64 -6.83 -19.47
CA TYR A 217 6.70 -7.42 -20.40
C TYR A 217 6.95 -6.94 -21.83
N ASP A 218 6.99 -7.85 -22.79
CA ASP A 218 7.04 -7.50 -24.23
C ASP A 218 5.73 -6.83 -24.65
N ARG A 219 4.64 -7.17 -23.97
CA ARG A 219 3.29 -6.66 -24.19
C ARG A 219 2.55 -6.57 -22.87
N ILE A 220 1.95 -5.43 -22.59
CA ILE A 220 1.13 -5.21 -21.40
C ILE A 220 -0.33 -5.42 -21.78
N LYS A 221 -1.01 -6.35 -21.10
CA LYS A 221 -2.44 -6.63 -21.27
C LYS A 221 -3.23 -6.03 -20.12
N VAL A 222 -4.23 -5.22 -20.43
CA VAL A 222 -5.03 -4.48 -19.44
C VAL A 222 -6.50 -4.78 -19.63
N ALA A 223 -7.16 -5.30 -18.61
CA ALA A 223 -8.61 -5.37 -18.55
C ALA A 223 -9.16 -4.11 -17.88
N VAL A 224 -10.21 -3.53 -18.44
CA VAL A 224 -10.95 -2.42 -17.86
C VAL A 224 -12.40 -2.88 -17.66
N ILE A 225 -12.82 -3.01 -16.40
CA ILE A 225 -14.14 -3.50 -16.00
C ILE A 225 -14.92 -2.35 -15.38
N LEU A 226 -15.80 -1.71 -16.16
CA LEU A 226 -16.53 -0.52 -15.74
C LEU A 226 -17.99 -0.58 -16.22
N PRO A 227 -18.93 0.05 -15.48
CA PRO A 227 -20.33 0.16 -15.91
C PRO A 227 -20.48 1.25 -16.99
N PHE A 228 -20.26 0.90 -18.26
CA PHE A 228 -20.36 1.80 -19.41
C PHE A 228 -21.82 2.14 -19.78
N GLY A 229 -22.78 1.34 -19.30
CA GLY A 229 -24.20 1.54 -19.54
C GLY A 229 -24.61 1.29 -20.98
N LEU A 230 -24.07 0.22 -21.58
CA LEU A 230 -24.38 -0.17 -22.97
C LEU A 230 -25.89 -0.38 -23.20
N ASP A 231 -26.59 -0.91 -22.18
CA ASP A 231 -28.03 -1.15 -22.24
C ASP A 231 -28.84 0.09 -21.84
N ARG A 232 -28.33 0.92 -20.96
CA ARG A 232 -28.98 2.14 -20.46
C ARG A 232 -27.97 3.18 -19.99
N ARG A 233 -27.93 4.32 -20.64
CA ARG A 233 -27.08 5.45 -20.21
C ARG A 233 -27.59 6.07 -18.92
N THR A 234 -26.72 6.10 -17.92
CA THR A 234 -26.93 6.75 -16.63
C THR A 234 -25.87 7.82 -16.39
N SER A 235 -26.05 8.66 -15.38
CA SER A 235 -25.02 9.63 -14.96
C SER A 235 -23.72 8.90 -14.57
N GLU A 236 -23.82 7.78 -13.86
CA GLU A 236 -22.69 6.91 -13.49
C GLU A 236 -21.96 6.38 -14.73
N ALA A 237 -22.68 5.79 -15.67
CA ALA A 237 -22.13 5.27 -16.92
C ALA A 237 -21.36 6.35 -17.72
N ASN A 238 -21.90 7.56 -17.75
CA ASN A 238 -21.21 8.67 -18.39
C ASN A 238 -19.90 9.05 -17.69
N LYS A 239 -19.88 9.07 -16.36
CA LYS A 239 -18.67 9.31 -15.55
C LYS A 239 -17.62 8.22 -15.79
N MET A 240 -18.05 6.95 -15.81
CA MET A 240 -17.13 5.81 -16.06
C MET A 240 -16.63 5.80 -17.50
N THR A 241 -17.44 6.23 -18.46
CA THR A 241 -16.99 6.44 -19.84
C THR A 241 -15.89 7.52 -19.91
N ASP A 242 -16.02 8.61 -19.17
CA ASP A 242 -15.00 9.66 -19.13
C ASP A 242 -13.72 9.17 -18.42
N LEU A 243 -13.85 8.35 -17.35
CA LEU A 243 -12.70 7.68 -16.73
C LEU A 243 -11.94 6.84 -17.76
N TYR A 244 -12.65 6.00 -18.50
CA TYR A 244 -12.05 5.18 -19.55
C TYR A 244 -11.36 6.01 -20.64
N LYS A 245 -11.99 7.10 -21.11
CA LYS A 245 -11.38 8.00 -22.10
C LYS A 245 -10.10 8.64 -21.57
N GLY A 246 -10.10 9.12 -20.32
CA GLY A 246 -8.89 9.66 -19.70
C GLY A 246 -7.79 8.62 -19.59
N PHE A 247 -8.14 7.38 -19.19
CA PHE A 247 -7.23 6.25 -19.15
C PHE A 247 -6.61 5.98 -20.53
N LEU A 248 -7.42 6.00 -21.60
CA LEU A 248 -6.93 5.82 -22.97
C LEU A 248 -5.93 6.91 -23.39
N LEU A 249 -6.13 8.17 -22.98
CA LEU A 249 -5.18 9.25 -23.27
C LEU A 249 -3.82 9.05 -22.58
N ALA A 250 -3.82 8.48 -21.38
CA ALA A 250 -2.58 8.13 -20.70
C ALA A 250 -1.87 6.97 -21.41
N VAL A 251 -2.62 5.92 -21.77
CA VAL A 251 -2.09 4.77 -22.52
C VAL A 251 -1.50 5.20 -23.87
N ASP A 252 -2.19 6.06 -24.60
CA ASP A 252 -1.74 6.65 -25.87
C ASP A 252 -0.36 7.31 -25.70
N SER A 253 -0.20 8.14 -24.68
CA SER A 253 1.09 8.78 -24.39
C SER A 253 2.20 7.78 -24.04
N ILE A 254 1.87 6.63 -23.42
CA ILE A 254 2.84 5.58 -23.10
C ILE A 254 3.19 4.78 -24.36
N LYS A 255 2.22 4.52 -25.24
CA LYS A 255 2.46 3.87 -26.54
C LYS A 255 3.35 4.71 -27.45
N ASP A 256 3.22 6.04 -27.43
CA ASP A 256 4.10 6.95 -28.16
C ASP A 256 5.58 6.79 -27.75
N SER A 257 5.84 6.30 -26.53
CA SER A 257 7.21 5.98 -26.06
C SER A 257 7.70 4.58 -26.46
N GLY A 258 6.93 3.84 -27.27
CA GLY A 258 7.29 2.53 -27.82
C GLY A 258 6.75 1.32 -27.05
N ALA A 259 5.85 1.48 -26.08
CA ALA A 259 5.25 0.38 -25.34
C ALA A 259 4.18 -0.36 -26.16
N ASN A 260 4.15 -1.69 -26.07
CA ASN A 260 3.08 -2.52 -26.62
C ASN A 260 2.00 -2.75 -25.55
N ILE A 261 0.79 -2.25 -25.79
CA ILE A 261 -0.31 -2.31 -24.82
C ILE A 261 -1.59 -2.72 -25.52
N ASP A 262 -2.23 -3.79 -25.01
CA ASP A 262 -3.56 -4.23 -25.42
C ASP A 262 -4.56 -3.93 -24.32
N ILE A 263 -5.74 -3.40 -24.69
CA ILE A 263 -6.81 -3.07 -23.75
C ILE A 263 -8.05 -3.88 -24.07
N TYR A 264 -8.60 -4.53 -23.06
CA TYR A 264 -9.82 -5.31 -23.08
C TYR A 264 -10.84 -4.61 -22.20
N ALA A 265 -11.90 -4.05 -22.81
CA ALA A 265 -12.93 -3.34 -22.08
C ALA A 265 -14.15 -4.26 -21.88
N TYR A 266 -14.59 -4.40 -20.64
CA TYR A 266 -15.72 -5.22 -20.23
C TYR A 266 -16.80 -4.36 -19.57
N GLU A 267 -18.04 -4.59 -19.93
CA GLU A 267 -19.20 -3.98 -19.29
C GLU A 267 -19.46 -4.59 -17.91
N GLU A 268 -19.34 -3.82 -16.86
CA GLU A 268 -19.74 -4.23 -15.52
C GLU A 268 -21.26 -4.13 -15.36
N LYS A 269 -21.95 -5.25 -15.50
CA LYS A 269 -23.42 -5.33 -15.41
C LYS A 269 -23.90 -5.76 -14.04
N GLY A 270 -25.13 -5.31 -13.68
CA GLY A 270 -25.79 -5.79 -12.47
C GLY A 270 -25.01 -5.58 -11.18
N SER A 271 -25.48 -6.22 -10.12
CA SER A 271 -24.81 -6.29 -8.81
C SER A 271 -24.72 -7.75 -8.32
N ASP A 272 -25.03 -8.71 -9.18
CA ASP A 272 -25.01 -10.13 -8.84
C ASP A 272 -23.64 -10.76 -9.16
N ALA A 273 -23.28 -11.75 -8.38
CA ALA A 273 -22.00 -12.46 -8.52
C ALA A 273 -21.83 -13.17 -9.87
N ALA A 274 -22.92 -13.57 -10.54
CA ALA A 274 -22.84 -14.29 -11.82
C ALA A 274 -22.37 -13.36 -12.94
N SER A 275 -22.75 -12.10 -12.91
CA SER A 275 -22.38 -11.12 -13.94
C SER A 275 -20.87 -10.86 -13.97
N ILE A 276 -20.22 -10.74 -12.82
CA ILE A 276 -18.76 -10.54 -12.75
C ILE A 276 -18.03 -11.84 -13.03
N GLN A 277 -18.56 -12.99 -12.57
CA GLN A 277 -17.96 -14.30 -12.81
C GLN A 277 -17.86 -14.60 -14.30
N GLY A 278 -18.89 -14.26 -15.09
CA GLY A 278 -18.88 -14.42 -16.55
C GLY A 278 -17.75 -13.63 -17.25
N ILE A 279 -17.30 -12.51 -16.67
CA ILE A 279 -16.12 -11.78 -17.16
C ILE A 279 -14.84 -12.53 -16.76
N LEU A 280 -14.74 -12.95 -15.49
CA LEU A 280 -13.54 -13.61 -14.97
C LEU A 280 -13.27 -14.97 -15.58
N ASP A 281 -14.30 -15.65 -16.08
CA ASP A 281 -14.21 -16.97 -16.75
C ASP A 281 -13.62 -16.88 -18.17
N ASN A 282 -13.51 -15.68 -18.76
CA ASN A 282 -12.85 -15.53 -20.05
C ASN A 282 -11.37 -15.96 -19.93
N PRO A 283 -10.90 -16.88 -20.80
CA PRO A 283 -9.54 -17.41 -20.70
C PRO A 283 -8.44 -16.34 -20.70
N GLU A 284 -8.62 -15.28 -21.48
CA GLU A 284 -7.68 -14.17 -21.56
C GLU A 284 -7.53 -13.36 -20.25
N MET A 285 -8.51 -13.41 -19.34
CA MET A 285 -8.42 -12.68 -18.07
C MET A 285 -7.23 -13.12 -17.22
N LYS A 286 -6.81 -14.39 -17.31
CA LYS A 286 -5.62 -14.89 -16.60
C LYS A 286 -4.30 -14.39 -17.17
N GLU A 287 -4.32 -13.84 -18.38
CA GLU A 287 -3.14 -13.31 -19.05
C GLU A 287 -2.96 -11.80 -18.81
N MET A 288 -3.89 -11.16 -18.11
CA MET A 288 -3.81 -9.74 -17.84
C MET A 288 -2.65 -9.41 -16.88
N ASN A 289 -2.03 -8.26 -17.09
CA ASN A 289 -1.05 -7.69 -16.17
C ASN A 289 -1.71 -6.69 -15.21
N LEU A 290 -2.82 -6.08 -15.64
CA LEU A 290 -3.56 -5.06 -14.92
C LEU A 290 -5.06 -5.23 -15.13
N ILE A 291 -5.83 -5.10 -14.05
CA ILE A 291 -7.29 -4.95 -14.08
C ILE A 291 -7.63 -3.60 -13.45
N VAL A 292 -8.30 -2.71 -14.19
CA VAL A 292 -8.85 -1.44 -13.70
C VAL A 292 -10.35 -1.61 -13.49
N GLY A 293 -10.79 -1.48 -12.27
CA GLY A 293 -12.13 -1.86 -11.82
C GLY A 293 -12.11 -3.11 -10.94
N PRO A 294 -13.26 -3.57 -10.48
CA PRO A 294 -14.59 -3.06 -10.70
C PRO A 294 -14.88 -1.77 -9.93
N VAL A 295 -16.06 -1.19 -10.17
CA VAL A 295 -16.55 0.00 -9.44
C VAL A 295 -17.60 -0.39 -8.41
N ARG A 296 -18.40 -1.42 -8.70
CA ARG A 296 -19.48 -1.86 -7.82
C ARG A 296 -18.93 -2.61 -6.61
N PRO A 297 -19.30 -2.21 -5.37
CA PRO A 297 -18.78 -2.85 -4.15
C PRO A 297 -18.96 -4.37 -4.11
N GLU A 298 -20.06 -4.88 -4.64
CA GLU A 298 -20.43 -6.29 -4.65
C GLU A 298 -19.48 -7.15 -5.50
N HIS A 299 -18.79 -6.55 -6.46
CA HIS A 299 -17.85 -7.25 -7.35
C HIS A 299 -16.39 -7.16 -6.90
N ILE A 300 -16.05 -6.24 -5.99
CA ILE A 300 -14.67 -5.95 -5.61
C ILE A 300 -13.95 -7.19 -5.09
N ASP A 301 -14.56 -7.93 -4.16
CA ASP A 301 -13.90 -9.08 -3.54
C ASP A 301 -13.63 -10.21 -4.54
N ALA A 302 -14.58 -10.46 -5.46
CA ALA A 302 -14.42 -11.51 -6.49
C ALA A 302 -13.27 -11.18 -7.46
N VAL A 303 -13.20 -9.92 -7.95
CA VAL A 303 -12.12 -9.49 -8.85
C VAL A 303 -10.79 -9.43 -8.12
N ALA A 304 -10.76 -8.96 -6.89
CA ALA A 304 -9.55 -8.90 -6.07
C ALA A 304 -8.98 -10.30 -5.78
N GLN A 305 -9.85 -11.27 -5.45
CA GLN A 305 -9.46 -12.67 -5.26
C GLN A 305 -8.91 -13.28 -6.55
N PHE A 306 -9.59 -13.07 -7.69
CA PHE A 306 -9.12 -13.54 -8.99
C PHE A 306 -7.74 -12.96 -9.32
N ALA A 307 -7.56 -11.65 -9.16
CA ALA A 307 -6.31 -10.96 -9.41
C ALA A 307 -5.19 -11.44 -8.47
N HIS A 308 -5.51 -11.66 -7.20
CA HIS A 308 -4.57 -12.19 -6.21
C HIS A 308 -4.04 -13.57 -6.58
N VAL A 309 -4.93 -14.50 -6.96
CA VAL A 309 -4.56 -15.88 -7.33
C VAL A 309 -3.71 -15.91 -8.60
N ASN A 310 -4.04 -15.06 -9.58
CA ASN A 310 -3.34 -15.00 -10.86
C ASN A 310 -2.17 -13.99 -10.88
N ASN A 311 -1.85 -13.37 -9.73
CA ASN A 311 -0.78 -12.36 -9.58
C ASN A 311 -0.93 -11.17 -10.54
N ILE A 312 -2.15 -10.70 -10.75
CA ILE A 312 -2.52 -9.57 -11.60
C ILE A 312 -2.69 -8.32 -10.74
N VAL A 313 -2.18 -7.18 -11.15
CA VAL A 313 -2.43 -5.90 -10.46
C VAL A 313 -3.89 -5.52 -10.61
N ASN A 314 -4.60 -5.29 -9.49
CA ASN A 314 -6.01 -4.88 -9.50
C ASN A 314 -6.17 -3.48 -8.91
N VAL A 315 -6.73 -2.56 -9.67
CA VAL A 315 -6.95 -1.16 -9.30
C VAL A 315 -8.44 -0.91 -9.05
N ILE A 316 -8.77 -0.51 -7.83
CA ILE A 316 -10.15 -0.19 -7.39
C ILE A 316 -10.30 1.33 -7.41
N PRO A 317 -10.96 1.90 -8.45
CA PRO A 317 -10.79 3.32 -8.78
C PRO A 317 -11.59 4.28 -7.90
N THR A 318 -12.73 3.88 -7.33
CA THR A 318 -13.69 4.84 -6.76
C THR A 318 -14.12 4.57 -5.33
N SER A 319 -13.92 3.38 -4.79
CA SER A 319 -14.38 3.05 -3.44
C SER A 319 -13.43 3.59 -2.36
N THR A 320 -14.02 4.14 -1.29
CA THR A 320 -13.32 4.57 -0.06
C THR A 320 -13.34 3.52 1.05
N LYS A 321 -14.12 2.45 0.86
CA LYS A 321 -14.27 1.35 1.82
C LYS A 321 -14.01 0.03 1.10
N VAL A 322 -12.78 -0.47 1.17
CA VAL A 322 -12.34 -1.69 0.48
C VAL A 322 -11.68 -2.63 1.47
N ASN A 323 -12.38 -3.71 1.84
CA ASN A 323 -11.79 -4.73 2.70
C ASN A 323 -10.79 -5.63 1.95
N ALA A 324 -10.99 -5.82 0.65
CA ALA A 324 -10.14 -6.66 -0.19
C ALA A 324 -8.63 -6.33 -0.09
N VAL A 325 -8.26 -5.06 0.08
CA VAL A 325 -6.85 -4.67 0.24
C VAL A 325 -6.20 -5.23 1.51
N ASN A 326 -6.95 -5.64 2.52
CA ASN A 326 -6.38 -6.20 3.75
C ASN A 326 -5.78 -7.60 3.54
N SER A 327 -6.30 -8.37 2.57
CA SER A 327 -5.93 -9.78 2.31
C SER A 327 -5.43 -10.06 0.89
N HIS A 328 -5.69 -9.17 -0.07
CA HIS A 328 -5.32 -9.38 -1.47
C HIS A 328 -4.14 -8.48 -1.87
N LYS A 329 -2.94 -9.05 -1.85
CA LYS A 329 -1.64 -8.39 -2.05
C LYS A 329 -1.50 -7.59 -3.35
N THR A 330 -2.31 -7.90 -4.37
CA THR A 330 -2.26 -7.26 -5.70
C THR A 330 -3.25 -6.12 -5.86
N SER A 331 -4.10 -5.86 -4.85
CA SER A 331 -5.16 -4.86 -4.91
C SER A 331 -4.67 -3.48 -4.49
N PHE A 332 -5.10 -2.47 -5.23
CA PHE A 332 -4.79 -1.05 -5.02
C PHE A 332 -6.08 -0.26 -4.86
N GLN A 333 -6.27 0.35 -3.70
CA GLN A 333 -7.37 1.29 -3.46
C GLN A 333 -6.92 2.70 -3.81
N VAL A 334 -7.53 3.28 -4.85
CA VAL A 334 -7.17 4.60 -5.38
C VAL A 334 -7.58 5.73 -4.46
N ASN A 335 -8.82 5.69 -3.97
CA ASN A 335 -9.29 6.68 -3.00
C ASN A 335 -8.75 6.36 -1.62
N SER A 336 -8.21 7.37 -0.94
CA SER A 336 -7.74 7.21 0.44
C SER A 336 -8.86 6.71 1.35
N PRO A 337 -8.61 5.72 2.22
CA PRO A 337 -9.62 5.20 3.13
C PRO A 337 -10.17 6.31 4.02
N GLN A 338 -11.48 6.39 4.18
CA GLN A 338 -12.12 7.46 4.95
C GLN A 338 -11.66 7.52 6.39
N ASN A 339 -11.47 6.35 7.04
CA ASN A 339 -10.99 6.30 8.42
C ASN A 339 -9.57 6.87 8.55
N TYR A 340 -8.70 6.54 7.59
CA TYR A 340 -7.34 7.10 7.53
C TYR A 340 -7.41 8.62 7.33
N THR A 341 -8.15 9.08 6.32
CA THR A 341 -8.29 10.51 6.00
C THR A 341 -8.81 11.29 7.20
N ASN A 342 -9.88 10.82 7.86
CA ASN A 342 -10.44 11.50 9.03
C ASN A 342 -9.41 11.62 10.16
N SER A 343 -8.77 10.53 10.55
CA SER A 343 -7.77 10.51 11.63
C SER A 343 -6.56 11.39 11.31
N PHE A 344 -6.08 11.33 10.06
CA PHE A 344 -4.99 12.18 9.58
C PHE A 344 -5.34 13.67 9.63
N VAL A 345 -6.55 14.02 9.17
CA VAL A 345 -7.03 15.41 9.17
C VAL A 345 -7.15 15.96 10.59
N TYR A 346 -7.64 15.18 11.56
CA TYR A 346 -7.73 15.61 12.96
C TYR A 346 -6.35 15.93 13.53
N GLU A 347 -5.38 15.03 13.32
CA GLU A 347 -4.01 15.21 13.78
C GLU A 347 -3.36 16.43 13.14
N LYS A 348 -3.44 16.53 11.84
CA LYS A 348 -2.81 17.59 11.06
C LYS A 348 -3.49 18.96 11.31
N PHE A 349 -4.82 18.98 11.46
CA PHE A 349 -5.53 20.20 11.86
C PHE A 349 -4.99 20.74 13.18
N LEU A 350 -4.82 19.88 14.18
CA LEU A 350 -4.33 20.29 15.49
C LEU A 350 -2.88 20.81 15.44
N GLU A 351 -2.02 20.13 14.65
CA GLU A 351 -0.64 20.56 14.41
C GLU A 351 -0.57 21.95 13.77
N LEU A 352 -1.33 22.17 12.69
CA LEU A 352 -1.32 23.41 11.92
C LEU A 352 -2.02 24.57 12.62
N ASN A 353 -2.90 24.28 13.58
CA ASN A 353 -3.76 25.24 14.25
C ASN A 353 -3.53 25.29 15.77
N SER A 354 -2.33 24.95 16.21
CA SER A 354 -1.96 25.03 17.63
C SER A 354 -2.23 26.42 18.21
N GLY A 355 -2.90 26.48 19.36
CA GLY A 355 -3.26 27.73 20.04
C GLY A 355 -4.46 28.49 19.44
N ALA A 356 -5.06 28.00 18.35
CA ALA A 356 -6.28 28.61 17.80
C ALA A 356 -7.50 28.34 18.70
N ASN A 357 -8.45 29.26 18.67
CA ASN A 357 -9.76 29.07 19.29
C ASN A 357 -10.70 28.39 18.28
N VAL A 358 -11.22 27.22 18.63
CA VAL A 358 -12.04 26.39 17.73
C VAL A 358 -13.53 26.52 18.12
N VAL A 359 -14.37 26.87 17.14
CA VAL A 359 -15.81 27.03 17.33
C VAL A 359 -16.56 26.20 16.31
N PHE A 360 -17.30 25.20 16.77
CA PHE A 360 -18.23 24.43 15.93
C PHE A 360 -19.57 25.13 15.89
N VAL A 361 -20.10 25.37 14.68
CA VAL A 361 -21.42 25.95 14.45
C VAL A 361 -22.33 24.87 13.88
N ASN A 362 -23.31 24.42 14.67
CA ASN A 362 -24.29 23.43 14.24
C ASN A 362 -25.35 24.11 13.39
N MET A 363 -25.31 23.88 12.09
CA MET A 363 -26.27 24.37 11.11
C MET A 363 -27.59 23.59 11.21
N SER A 364 -28.67 24.13 10.69
CA SER A 364 -29.99 23.46 10.63
C SER A 364 -30.02 22.33 9.60
N ASP A 365 -29.16 22.38 8.59
CA ASP A 365 -29.08 21.38 7.53
C ASP A 365 -28.51 20.05 8.04
N LYS A 366 -29.05 18.96 7.49
CA LYS A 366 -28.49 17.63 7.75
C LYS A 366 -27.05 17.58 7.28
N SER A 367 -26.17 17.14 8.15
CA SER A 367 -24.74 17.01 7.86
C SER A 367 -24.41 15.62 7.31
N ASP A 368 -23.81 15.57 6.13
CA ASP A 368 -23.20 14.34 5.59
C ASP A 368 -21.89 13.99 6.32
N TYR A 369 -21.37 14.90 7.13
CA TYR A 369 -20.14 14.79 7.90
C TYR A 369 -20.37 14.60 9.42
N ALA A 370 -21.56 14.15 9.84
CA ALA A 370 -21.89 14.01 11.26
C ALA A 370 -20.90 13.10 12.01
N ASP A 371 -20.56 11.93 11.45
CA ASP A 371 -19.62 10.99 12.04
C ASP A 371 -18.19 11.57 12.09
N TYR A 372 -17.79 12.27 11.03
CA TYR A 372 -16.51 12.97 10.97
C TYR A 372 -16.41 14.02 12.10
N LEU A 373 -17.45 14.87 12.24
CA LEU A 373 -17.46 15.91 13.27
C LEU A 373 -17.51 15.36 14.69
N TRP A 374 -18.26 14.30 14.89
CA TRP A 374 -18.28 13.59 16.17
C TRP A 374 -16.89 13.05 16.52
N GLY A 375 -16.25 12.35 15.58
CA GLY A 375 -14.87 11.84 15.74
C GLY A 375 -13.88 12.98 15.98
N PHE A 376 -14.01 14.10 15.27
CA PHE A 376 -13.13 15.26 15.43
C PHE A 376 -13.23 15.87 16.84
N LYS A 377 -14.44 16.10 17.35
CA LYS A 377 -14.66 16.59 18.71
C LYS A 377 -14.05 15.63 19.75
N LYS A 378 -14.28 14.31 19.59
CA LYS A 378 -13.68 13.29 20.45
C LYS A 378 -12.15 13.30 20.41
N TYR A 379 -11.57 13.50 19.23
CA TYR A 379 -10.12 13.63 19.10
C TYR A 379 -9.59 14.86 19.85
N LEU A 380 -10.22 16.05 19.70
CA LEU A 380 -9.83 17.26 20.43
C LEU A 380 -9.95 17.05 21.95
N GLU A 381 -11.04 16.45 22.44
CA GLU A 381 -11.22 16.08 23.85
C GLU A 381 -10.07 15.19 24.36
N SER A 382 -9.69 14.16 23.57
CA SER A 382 -8.61 13.24 23.93
C SER A 382 -7.22 13.90 24.03
N LYS A 383 -7.06 15.03 23.34
CA LYS A 383 -5.84 15.87 23.38
C LYS A 383 -5.92 17.03 24.37
N ASN A 384 -6.98 17.10 25.20
CA ASN A 384 -7.27 18.18 26.13
C ASN A 384 -7.36 19.56 25.45
N VAL A 385 -7.83 19.61 24.21
CA VAL A 385 -8.07 20.85 23.46
C VAL A 385 -9.50 21.30 23.67
N SER A 386 -9.69 22.48 24.27
CA SER A 386 -11.01 23.06 24.47
C SER A 386 -11.57 23.63 23.17
N PHE A 387 -12.85 23.44 22.94
CA PHE A 387 -13.59 24.03 21.85
C PHE A 387 -14.97 24.50 22.30
N VAL A 388 -15.59 25.37 21.52
CA VAL A 388 -16.97 25.79 21.70
C VAL A 388 -17.86 25.07 20.69
N SER A 389 -19.07 24.71 21.07
CA SER A 389 -20.09 24.21 20.15
C SER A 389 -21.38 25.00 20.34
N MET A 390 -21.87 25.65 19.29
CA MET A 390 -23.07 26.48 19.34
C MET A 390 -24.04 26.16 18.21
N GLN A 391 -25.30 26.56 18.37
CA GLN A 391 -26.32 26.43 17.30
C GLN A 391 -26.28 27.66 16.40
N PHE A 392 -26.47 27.47 15.11
CA PHE A 392 -26.59 28.61 14.15
C PHE A 392 -27.71 29.56 14.51
N ALA A 393 -28.85 29.06 15.05
CA ALA A 393 -29.94 29.89 15.54
C ALA A 393 -29.56 30.93 16.61
N ALA A 394 -28.39 30.84 17.22
CA ALA A 394 -27.84 31.78 18.19
C ALA A 394 -26.59 32.50 17.67
N ILE A 395 -26.40 32.58 16.35
CA ILE A 395 -25.15 33.06 15.72
C ILE A 395 -24.86 34.52 16.04
N GLU A 396 -25.87 35.33 16.34
CA GLU A 396 -25.71 36.71 16.81
C GLU A 396 -24.88 36.83 18.09
N ASN A 397 -24.77 35.75 18.86
CA ASN A 397 -23.98 35.67 20.07
C ASN A 397 -22.55 35.15 19.85
N ILE A 398 -22.16 34.84 18.61
CA ILE A 398 -20.87 34.21 18.32
C ILE A 398 -19.69 35.04 18.85
N ALA A 399 -19.79 36.37 18.83
CA ALA A 399 -18.73 37.26 19.31
C ALA A 399 -18.34 37.01 20.78
N LYS A 400 -19.23 36.47 21.61
CA LYS A 400 -18.95 36.09 23.00
C LYS A 400 -18.01 34.88 23.11
N HIS A 401 -17.92 34.09 22.05
CA HIS A 401 -17.11 32.88 21.97
C HIS A 401 -15.80 33.08 21.19
N LEU A 402 -15.63 34.24 20.55
CA LEU A 402 -14.41 34.58 19.83
C LEU A 402 -13.38 35.24 20.76
N LYS A 403 -12.11 35.01 20.48
CA LYS A 403 -10.98 35.54 21.24
C LYS A 403 -10.25 36.62 20.43
N LYS A 404 -10.10 37.83 21.00
CA LYS A 404 -9.27 38.89 20.39
C LYS A 404 -7.79 38.52 20.45
N GLY A 405 -7.04 38.84 19.41
CA GLY A 405 -5.60 38.55 19.32
C GLY A 405 -5.25 37.10 19.10
N THR A 406 -6.26 36.24 18.94
CA THR A 406 -6.11 34.79 18.67
C THR A 406 -6.82 34.46 17.37
N ARG A 407 -6.26 33.55 16.58
CA ARG A 407 -6.94 33.01 15.40
C ARG A 407 -8.16 32.20 15.84
N ASN A 408 -9.33 32.55 15.33
CA ASN A 408 -10.57 31.85 15.58
C ASN A 408 -10.91 31.02 14.33
N ILE A 409 -11.08 29.71 14.50
CA ILE A 409 -11.41 28.79 13.42
C ILE A 409 -12.83 28.31 13.61
N ILE A 410 -13.67 28.63 12.63
CA ILE A 410 -15.07 28.24 12.63
C ILE A 410 -15.24 26.99 11.77
N ILE A 411 -15.91 25.98 12.32
CA ILE A 411 -16.19 24.71 11.65
C ILE A 411 -17.72 24.55 11.59
N PRO A 412 -18.37 24.79 10.43
CA PRO A 412 -19.81 24.57 10.28
C PRO A 412 -20.13 23.07 10.26
N SER A 413 -21.30 22.67 10.71
CA SER A 413 -21.73 21.26 10.66
C SER A 413 -22.21 20.81 9.28
N ALA A 414 -22.47 21.71 8.35
CA ALA A 414 -22.91 21.41 7.00
C ALA A 414 -21.90 21.90 5.96
N SER A 415 -21.75 21.14 4.88
CA SER A 415 -20.79 21.39 3.79
C SER A 415 -21.38 22.11 2.59
N SER A 416 -22.72 22.27 2.53
CA SER A 416 -23.42 22.83 1.39
C SER A 416 -23.08 24.31 1.13
N ALA A 417 -23.14 24.72 -0.14
CA ALA A 417 -22.97 26.14 -0.50
C ALA A 417 -23.97 27.05 0.21
N ALA A 418 -25.21 26.60 0.35
CA ALA A 418 -26.25 27.37 1.04
C ALA A 418 -25.92 27.59 2.53
N ALA A 419 -25.47 26.55 3.24
CA ALA A 419 -25.08 26.67 4.63
C ALA A 419 -23.85 27.58 4.80
N PHE A 420 -22.88 27.48 3.88
CA PHE A 420 -21.72 28.37 3.85
C PHE A 420 -22.15 29.84 3.63
N GLU A 421 -23.02 30.11 2.65
CA GLU A 421 -23.53 31.44 2.35
C GLU A 421 -24.29 32.04 3.54
N GLN A 422 -25.15 31.27 4.20
CA GLN A 422 -25.83 31.70 5.41
C GLN A 422 -24.83 32.14 6.49
N LEU A 423 -23.81 31.32 6.74
CA LEU A 423 -22.82 31.58 7.77
C LEU A 423 -22.02 32.86 7.48
N VAL A 424 -21.52 33.02 6.26
CA VAL A 424 -20.68 34.19 5.91
C VAL A 424 -21.49 35.46 5.79
N ASN A 425 -22.78 35.39 5.43
CA ASN A 425 -23.69 36.54 5.44
C ASN A 425 -23.94 37.06 6.87
N GLU A 426 -24.15 36.18 7.84
CA GLU A 426 -24.21 36.57 9.25
C GLU A 426 -22.91 37.18 9.75
N PHE A 427 -21.77 36.64 9.38
CA PHE A 427 -20.44 37.19 9.75
C PHE A 427 -20.24 38.59 9.16
N ASN A 428 -20.71 38.85 7.93
CA ASN A 428 -20.69 40.19 7.33
C ASN A 428 -21.63 41.14 8.07
N THR A 429 -22.85 40.71 8.39
CA THR A 429 -23.84 41.52 9.14
C THR A 429 -23.31 41.93 10.52
N LEU A 430 -22.61 41.02 11.19
CA LEU A 430 -22.03 41.25 12.51
C LEU A 430 -20.65 41.96 12.46
N ASN A 431 -20.12 42.29 11.28
CA ASN A 431 -18.81 42.90 11.05
C ASN A 431 -17.66 42.20 11.84
N LEU A 432 -17.67 40.85 11.86
CA LEU A 432 -16.78 40.10 12.71
C LEU A 432 -15.31 40.24 12.33
N LEU A 433 -14.99 40.40 11.04
CA LEU A 433 -13.62 40.56 10.54
C LEU A 433 -12.94 41.84 11.03
N ASP A 434 -13.71 42.87 11.38
CA ASP A 434 -13.17 44.14 11.90
C ASP A 434 -12.57 43.99 13.32
N ASN A 435 -13.08 42.98 14.04
CA ASN A 435 -12.75 42.80 15.46
C ASN A 435 -12.00 41.52 15.77
N PHE A 436 -12.01 40.53 14.89
CA PHE A 436 -11.48 39.20 15.14
C PHE A 436 -10.72 38.65 13.93
N GLN A 437 -9.66 37.88 14.22
CA GLN A 437 -8.99 37.06 13.22
C GLN A 437 -9.83 35.79 13.02
N LEU A 438 -10.58 35.72 11.91
CA LEU A 438 -11.44 34.59 11.56
C LEU A 438 -10.86 33.79 10.41
N SER A 439 -11.02 32.49 10.47
CA SER A 439 -10.91 31.57 9.35
C SER A 439 -11.94 30.46 9.47
N LEU A 440 -12.31 29.85 8.34
CA LEU A 440 -13.19 28.70 8.35
C LEU A 440 -12.41 27.45 7.94
N PHE A 441 -12.77 26.33 8.56
CA PHE A 441 -12.26 25.03 8.17
C PHE A 441 -13.43 24.13 7.74
N GLY A 442 -13.38 23.64 6.50
CA GLY A 442 -14.50 22.94 5.88
C GLY A 442 -14.12 21.60 5.26
N TYR A 443 -14.77 21.28 4.18
CA TYR A 443 -14.95 19.95 3.63
C TYR A 443 -14.53 19.86 2.18
N PRO A 444 -14.28 18.64 1.66
CA PRO A 444 -13.95 18.43 0.25
C PRO A 444 -14.96 19.03 -0.72
N ASP A 445 -16.25 19.13 -0.34
CA ASP A 445 -17.30 19.69 -1.17
C ASP A 445 -17.06 21.16 -1.55
N TRP A 446 -16.31 21.90 -0.73
CA TRP A 446 -16.05 23.33 -0.96
C TRP A 446 -15.25 23.59 -2.24
N GLN A 447 -14.54 22.60 -2.77
CA GLN A 447 -13.89 22.70 -4.08
C GLN A 447 -14.88 22.79 -5.27
N THR A 448 -16.19 22.60 -5.02
CA THR A 448 -17.24 22.68 -6.05
C THR A 448 -18.01 24.01 -6.01
N PHE A 449 -17.61 24.93 -5.17
CA PHE A 449 -18.31 26.20 -5.00
C PHE A 449 -18.20 27.08 -6.25
N SER A 450 -19.22 27.91 -6.45
CA SER A 450 -19.25 28.90 -7.52
C SER A 450 -18.24 30.03 -7.26
N ASP A 451 -17.89 30.79 -8.32
CA ASP A 451 -16.94 31.92 -8.26
C ASP A 451 -17.26 32.91 -7.13
N ASN A 452 -18.56 33.15 -6.85
CA ASN A 452 -18.93 34.03 -5.74
C ASN A 452 -18.57 33.46 -4.37
N ASN A 453 -18.79 32.16 -4.17
CA ASN A 453 -18.43 31.50 -2.93
C ASN A 453 -16.92 31.31 -2.82
N GLU A 454 -16.22 31.11 -3.92
CA GLU A 454 -14.76 31.06 -3.95
C GLU A 454 -14.13 32.38 -3.45
N LYS A 455 -14.67 33.52 -3.87
CA LYS A 455 -14.25 34.84 -3.31
C LYS A 455 -14.49 34.95 -1.81
N MET A 456 -15.56 34.30 -1.29
CA MET A 456 -15.78 34.27 0.16
C MET A 456 -14.83 33.31 0.86
N LEU A 457 -14.46 32.18 0.23
CA LEU A 457 -13.41 31.30 0.75
C LEU A 457 -12.09 32.08 0.93
N ASP A 458 -11.73 32.91 -0.04
CA ASP A 458 -10.53 33.74 0.01
C ASP A 458 -10.65 34.85 1.08
N LYS A 459 -11.77 35.60 1.11
CA LYS A 459 -12.03 36.64 2.09
C LYS A 459 -11.91 36.18 3.54
N TYR A 460 -12.45 34.98 3.84
CA TYR A 460 -12.44 34.39 5.18
C TYR A 460 -11.24 33.47 5.41
N LYS A 461 -10.24 33.48 4.53
CA LYS A 461 -9.03 32.64 4.61
C LYS A 461 -9.38 31.20 4.97
N CYS A 462 -10.32 30.65 4.22
CA CYS A 462 -10.84 29.33 4.46
C CYS A 462 -9.79 28.25 4.15
N SER A 463 -9.90 27.13 4.83
CA SER A 463 -9.14 25.94 4.53
C SER A 463 -10.09 24.75 4.47
N TYR A 464 -9.78 23.77 3.62
CA TYR A 464 -10.46 22.48 3.62
C TYR A 464 -9.48 21.36 3.24
N TYR A 465 -9.82 20.15 3.64
CA TYR A 465 -9.06 18.97 3.26
C TYR A 465 -9.69 18.29 2.03
N THR A 466 -8.85 17.58 1.27
CA THR A 466 -9.30 16.75 0.15
C THR A 466 -8.27 15.67 -0.16
N THR A 467 -8.66 14.64 -0.93
CA THR A 467 -7.74 13.60 -1.42
C THR A 467 -7.45 13.74 -2.93
N PHE A 468 -8.08 14.70 -3.58
CA PHE A 468 -7.86 15.03 -4.99
C PHE A 468 -8.15 16.52 -5.23
N PHE A 469 -7.37 17.15 -6.10
CA PHE A 469 -7.57 18.55 -6.46
C PHE A 469 -7.07 18.81 -7.88
N SER A 470 -7.97 19.34 -8.71
CA SER A 470 -7.65 19.73 -10.09
C SER A 470 -7.38 21.23 -10.16
N ASP A 471 -6.16 21.59 -10.43
CA ASP A 471 -5.74 22.99 -10.58
C ASP A 471 -5.83 23.38 -12.07
N GLU A 472 -6.94 24.01 -12.44
CA GLU A 472 -7.22 24.40 -13.83
C GLU A 472 -6.24 25.44 -14.39
N ALA A 473 -5.58 26.20 -13.53
CA ALA A 473 -4.55 27.16 -13.93
C ALA A 473 -3.25 26.49 -14.44
N LYS A 474 -3.06 25.21 -14.14
CA LYS A 474 -1.87 24.49 -14.59
C LYS A 474 -1.96 24.09 -16.06
N GLN A 475 -0.92 24.42 -16.80
CA GLN A 475 -0.82 24.13 -18.24
C GLN A 475 -1.07 22.66 -18.59
N ARG A 476 -0.67 21.72 -17.71
CA ARG A 476 -0.88 20.29 -17.94
C ARG A 476 -2.37 19.91 -17.93
N VAL A 477 -3.18 20.53 -17.07
CA VAL A 477 -4.64 20.31 -17.03
C VAL A 477 -5.29 20.91 -18.26
N ALA A 478 -4.88 22.11 -18.67
CA ALA A 478 -5.33 22.73 -19.91
C ALA A 478 -4.99 21.86 -21.14
N ASN A 479 -3.78 21.32 -21.21
CA ASN A 479 -3.34 20.41 -22.27
C ASN A 479 -4.16 19.11 -22.29
N PHE A 480 -4.43 18.52 -21.12
CA PHE A 480 -5.30 17.35 -21.02
C PHE A 480 -6.71 17.65 -21.52
N ASN A 481 -7.32 18.74 -21.08
CA ASN A 481 -8.67 19.16 -21.50
C ASN A 481 -8.73 19.40 -23.02
N TYR A 482 -7.68 19.99 -23.61
CA TYR A 482 -7.58 20.16 -25.06
C TYR A 482 -7.54 18.79 -25.78
N ARG A 483 -6.65 17.88 -25.35
CA ARG A 483 -6.53 16.53 -25.93
C ARG A 483 -7.83 15.74 -25.79
N PHE A 484 -8.48 15.83 -24.63
CA PHE A 484 -9.75 15.15 -24.38
C PHE A 484 -10.84 15.61 -25.34
N ARG A 485 -11.00 16.94 -25.51
CA ARG A 485 -11.96 17.50 -26.47
C ARG A 485 -11.61 17.16 -27.91
N HIS A 486 -10.34 17.20 -28.26
CA HIS A 486 -9.87 16.92 -29.62
C HIS A 486 -10.17 15.48 -30.03
N ASN A 487 -9.84 14.52 -29.17
CA ASN A 487 -9.99 13.09 -29.49
C ASN A 487 -11.43 12.61 -29.38
N PHE A 488 -12.17 13.05 -28.37
CA PHE A 488 -13.54 12.54 -28.10
C PHE A 488 -14.65 13.48 -28.54
N LYS A 489 -14.33 14.63 -29.14
CA LYS A 489 -15.28 15.65 -29.64
C LYS A 489 -16.24 16.18 -28.60
N LYS A 490 -15.95 15.98 -27.31
CA LYS A 490 -16.73 16.48 -26.17
C LYS A 490 -15.78 16.81 -25.02
N ALA A 491 -16.15 17.77 -24.18
CA ALA A 491 -15.51 17.96 -22.88
C ALA A 491 -15.87 16.80 -21.94
N GLN A 492 -15.03 16.56 -20.95
CA GLN A 492 -15.41 15.68 -19.85
C GLN A 492 -16.60 16.28 -19.08
N ILE A 493 -17.37 15.43 -18.42
CA ILE A 493 -18.53 15.86 -17.63
C ILE A 493 -18.05 16.70 -16.44
N ALA A 494 -18.75 17.81 -16.19
CA ALA A 494 -18.55 18.56 -14.96
C ALA A 494 -18.94 17.72 -13.76
N SER A 495 -17.97 17.28 -12.98
CA SER A 495 -18.14 16.44 -11.80
C SER A 495 -16.96 16.65 -10.84
N CYS A 496 -17.16 16.30 -9.58
CA CYS A 496 -16.13 16.26 -8.58
C CYS A 496 -16.13 14.85 -7.93
N PRO A 497 -15.06 14.06 -8.13
CA PRO A 497 -13.89 14.32 -8.97
C PRO A 497 -14.20 14.40 -10.47
N LYS A 498 -13.27 14.93 -11.24
CA LYS A 498 -13.30 14.88 -12.71
C LYS A 498 -12.82 13.52 -13.17
N PHE A 499 -13.74 12.67 -13.63
CA PHE A 499 -13.45 11.26 -13.92
C PHE A 499 -12.47 11.06 -15.09
N GLY A 500 -12.44 11.97 -16.08
CA GLY A 500 -11.44 11.92 -17.15
C GLY A 500 -10.01 12.11 -16.61
N GLU A 501 -9.82 13.07 -15.70
CA GLU A 501 -8.51 13.30 -15.07
C GLU A 501 -8.11 12.13 -14.17
N LEU A 502 -9.05 11.57 -13.40
CA LEU A 502 -8.81 10.38 -12.58
C LEU A 502 -8.36 9.19 -13.45
N GLY A 503 -9.03 8.96 -14.56
CA GLY A 503 -8.67 7.89 -15.49
C GLY A 503 -7.26 8.07 -16.07
N TYR A 504 -6.90 9.31 -16.42
CA TYR A 504 -5.56 9.63 -16.89
C TYR A 504 -4.50 9.36 -15.80
N ASP A 505 -4.74 9.79 -14.57
CA ASP A 505 -3.82 9.57 -13.46
C ASP A 505 -3.62 8.08 -13.18
N ILE A 506 -4.71 7.27 -13.20
CA ILE A 506 -4.63 5.82 -13.08
C ILE A 506 -3.80 5.20 -14.21
N GLY A 507 -4.07 5.58 -15.46
CA GLY A 507 -3.32 5.07 -16.61
C GLY A 507 -1.83 5.44 -16.54
N ALA A 508 -1.53 6.69 -16.27
CA ALA A 508 -0.15 7.20 -16.18
C ALA A 508 0.65 6.48 -15.07
N PHE A 509 0.05 6.27 -13.90
CA PHE A 509 0.72 5.60 -12.78
C PHE A 509 0.86 4.10 -13.00
N PHE A 510 -0.24 3.39 -13.24
CA PHE A 510 -0.22 1.93 -13.26
C PHE A 510 0.37 1.36 -14.54
N VAL A 511 -0.09 1.84 -15.70
CA VAL A 511 0.45 1.34 -16.98
C VAL A 511 1.89 1.81 -17.18
N GLY A 512 2.19 3.07 -16.83
CA GLY A 512 3.55 3.61 -16.86
C GLY A 512 4.49 2.87 -15.89
N GLY A 513 4.02 2.59 -14.68
CA GLY A 513 4.77 1.82 -13.68
C GLY A 513 5.03 0.38 -14.12
N ILE A 514 4.03 -0.32 -14.66
CA ILE A 514 4.19 -1.68 -15.20
C ILE A 514 5.13 -1.68 -16.42
N ASN A 515 5.05 -0.68 -17.29
CA ASN A 515 5.97 -0.54 -18.41
C ASN A 515 7.43 -0.38 -17.97
N ASN A 516 7.65 0.35 -16.86
CA ASN A 516 8.99 0.59 -16.33
C ASN A 516 9.56 -0.61 -15.57
N PHE A 517 8.73 -1.31 -14.77
CA PHE A 517 9.18 -2.30 -13.80
C PHE A 517 8.72 -3.73 -14.10
N GLY A 518 7.86 -3.95 -15.10
CA GLY A 518 7.33 -5.26 -15.47
C GLY A 518 6.68 -5.98 -14.30
N GLY A 519 6.97 -7.26 -14.12
CA GLY A 519 6.49 -8.06 -12.98
C GLY A 519 6.99 -7.59 -11.62
N GLY A 520 7.99 -6.72 -11.57
CA GLY A 520 8.51 -6.08 -10.35
C GLY A 520 7.77 -4.82 -9.94
N PHE A 521 6.67 -4.44 -10.61
CA PHE A 521 5.93 -3.21 -10.32
C PHE A 521 5.56 -3.07 -8.84
N MET A 522 4.96 -4.11 -8.26
CA MET A 522 4.50 -4.06 -6.86
C MET A 522 5.61 -3.88 -5.80
N GLN A 523 6.87 -4.17 -6.14
CA GLN A 523 8.04 -3.95 -5.29
C GLN A 523 8.68 -2.58 -5.50
N ASN A 524 8.26 -1.84 -6.53
CA ASN A 524 8.82 -0.54 -6.94
C ASN A 524 7.75 0.55 -7.07
N VAL A 525 6.63 0.38 -6.38
CA VAL A 525 5.50 1.34 -6.40
C VAL A 525 5.94 2.73 -5.97
N ASP A 526 6.81 2.82 -4.96
CA ASP A 526 7.42 4.05 -4.45
C ASP A 526 8.37 4.75 -5.44
N LYS A 527 8.81 4.03 -6.49
CA LYS A 527 9.72 4.54 -7.51
C LYS A 527 9.02 4.98 -8.79
N VAL A 528 7.71 4.82 -8.85
CA VAL A 528 6.92 5.26 -10.01
C VAL A 528 6.88 6.77 -10.06
N LYS A 529 7.49 7.33 -11.10
CA LYS A 529 7.48 8.78 -11.33
C LYS A 529 6.39 9.14 -12.32
N TYR A 530 5.45 9.95 -11.89
CA TYR A 530 4.42 10.54 -12.73
C TYR A 530 4.02 11.91 -12.18
N THR A 531 3.32 12.69 -12.99
CA THR A 531 2.78 13.99 -12.57
C THR A 531 1.27 13.93 -12.69
N SER A 532 0.57 13.95 -11.56
CA SER A 532 -0.89 13.86 -11.53
C SER A 532 -1.55 15.10 -12.13
N LEU A 533 -2.71 14.93 -12.73
CA LEU A 533 -3.62 16.01 -13.09
C LEU A 533 -4.43 16.44 -11.86
N GLN A 534 -5.04 15.48 -11.20
CA GLN A 534 -5.97 15.67 -10.09
C GLN A 534 -5.63 14.79 -8.88
N ASN A 535 -5.35 13.50 -9.11
CA ASN A 535 -5.17 12.49 -8.06
C ASN A 535 -3.70 12.14 -7.89
N PRO A 536 -3.00 12.71 -6.93
CA PRO A 536 -1.68 12.20 -6.55
C PRO A 536 -1.83 10.87 -5.83
N PHE A 537 -0.83 9.98 -6.01
CA PHE A 537 -0.82 8.67 -5.37
C PHE A 537 0.44 8.49 -4.52
N ASN A 538 0.23 8.02 -3.30
CA ASN A 538 1.23 7.44 -2.42
C ASN A 538 0.66 6.12 -1.88
N PHE A 539 1.01 5.02 -2.54
CA PHE A 539 0.47 3.72 -2.20
C PHE A 539 1.30 3.02 -1.14
N VAL A 540 0.70 2.76 0.01
CA VAL A 540 1.34 2.13 1.17
C VAL A 540 0.63 0.82 1.52
N ARG A 541 1.41 -0.22 1.88
CA ARG A 541 0.89 -1.45 2.46
C ARG A 541 0.72 -1.30 3.97
N LYS A 542 -0.37 -1.78 4.54
CA LYS A 542 -0.54 -1.85 6.00
C LYS A 542 0.38 -2.89 6.65
N ASN A 543 0.67 -3.96 5.93
CA ASN A 543 1.52 -5.05 6.39
C ASN A 543 2.21 -5.71 5.20
N ASN A 544 3.06 -6.73 5.44
CA ASN A 544 3.84 -7.35 4.38
C ASN A 544 3.01 -8.15 3.37
N TRP A 545 1.77 -8.49 3.67
CA TRP A 545 0.89 -9.36 2.85
C TRP A 545 -0.34 -8.66 2.27
N SER A 546 -0.70 -7.47 2.77
CA SER A 546 -1.86 -6.71 2.27
C SER A 546 -1.66 -6.15 0.87
N GLY A 547 -2.74 -5.66 0.27
CA GLY A 547 -2.69 -4.75 -0.87
C GLY A 547 -2.23 -3.35 -0.48
N PHE A 548 -2.56 -2.37 -1.30
CA PHE A 548 -2.11 -0.99 -1.16
C PHE A 548 -3.29 -0.04 -0.97
N GLU A 549 -3.13 0.92 -0.09
CA GLU A 549 -4.02 2.05 0.08
C GLU A 549 -3.31 3.34 -0.30
N ASN A 550 -4.00 4.22 -1.01
CA ASN A 550 -3.51 5.58 -1.23
C ASN A 550 -3.63 6.38 0.08
N THR A 551 -2.56 7.01 0.49
CA THR A 551 -2.49 7.77 1.77
C THR A 551 -2.39 9.28 1.56
N VAL A 552 -2.54 9.76 0.33
CA VAL A 552 -2.45 11.20 0.07
C VAL A 552 -3.64 11.93 0.65
N VAL A 553 -3.35 12.97 1.43
CA VAL A 553 -4.30 13.98 1.89
C VAL A 553 -3.73 15.36 1.58
N MET A 554 -4.56 16.27 1.14
CA MET A 554 -4.20 17.64 0.84
C MET A 554 -5.01 18.61 1.69
N PHE A 555 -4.38 19.72 2.05
CA PHE A 555 -5.05 20.89 2.62
C PHE A 555 -4.98 22.00 1.59
N ILE A 556 -6.12 22.53 1.24
CA ILE A 556 -6.28 23.67 0.35
C ILE A 556 -6.52 24.89 1.23
N ASN A 557 -5.62 25.86 1.17
CA ASN A 557 -5.64 27.02 2.04
C ASN A 557 -5.75 28.31 1.21
N TYR A 558 -6.83 29.03 1.35
CA TYR A 558 -6.98 30.38 0.80
C TYR A 558 -6.24 31.38 1.71
N LYS A 559 -5.35 32.16 1.12
CA LYS A 559 -4.46 33.09 1.87
C LYS A 559 -4.90 34.53 1.80
N GLY A 560 -5.92 34.84 1.01
CA GLY A 560 -6.31 36.18 0.61
C GLY A 560 -5.57 36.64 -0.65
N ASN A 561 -6.13 37.62 -1.35
CA ASN A 561 -5.63 38.15 -2.62
C ASN A 561 -5.52 37.08 -3.74
N ASP A 562 -6.53 36.23 -3.83
CA ASP A 562 -6.64 35.14 -4.81
C ASP A 562 -5.48 34.13 -4.74
N MET A 563 -4.77 34.05 -3.63
CA MET A 563 -3.70 33.09 -3.43
C MET A 563 -4.21 31.80 -2.78
N ILE A 564 -3.93 30.67 -3.44
CA ILE A 564 -4.24 29.31 -2.94
C ILE A 564 -2.92 28.58 -2.67
N GLU A 565 -2.75 28.10 -1.46
CA GLU A 565 -1.66 27.20 -1.09
C GLU A 565 -2.18 25.77 -0.98
N ILE A 566 -1.55 24.85 -1.70
CA ILE A 566 -1.86 23.42 -1.66
C ILE A 566 -0.75 22.73 -0.87
N GLN A 567 -1.08 22.24 0.30
CA GLN A 567 -0.18 21.43 1.12
C GLN A 567 -0.54 19.96 0.93
N ARG A 568 0.37 19.19 0.36
CA ARG A 568 0.20 17.77 0.11
C ARG A 568 0.97 16.97 1.16
N TYR A 569 0.32 15.96 1.71
CA TYR A 569 0.90 15.02 2.68
C TYR A 569 0.79 13.59 2.12
N GLU A 570 1.87 12.81 2.34
CA GLU A 570 2.05 11.43 1.80
C GLU A 570 2.37 10.45 2.92
#